data_9b7f6a8cf542d48a2f93c9e90e21e2c5
#
_entry.id   9b7f6a8cf542d48a2f93c9e90e21e2c5
#
_cell.length_a   1.000
_cell.length_b   1.000
_cell.length_c   1.000
_cell.angle_alpha   90.00
_cell.angle_beta   90.00
_cell.angle_gamma   90.00
#
_symmetry.space_group_name_H-M   'P 1'
#
loop_
_entity.id
_entity.type
_entity.pdbx_description
1 polymer ?
#
loop_
_entity_poly.entity_id
_entity_poly.type
_entity_poly.pdbx_seq_one_letter_code
_entity_poly.pdbx_strand_id
1 'polypeptide(L)'
;MLYGLIDFDFISEAVLGEETQPQGLDQFIMGEMRYQVIVVPDCFTLRESTYKRLKAFQEAGGNLVFMGAIPEYIDGVKDSRVSEMAEKCSQIDYSCESLLNYLEVYRSVDIFTRQAEGIDATRIVQKEEGIRTDNMFYQIR
;
A
#
# COMPACT_ATOMS: atom_id res chain seq x y z
N MET A 1 6.99 -4.62 4.62
CA MET A 1 6.25 -3.52 5.25
C MET A 1 6.58 -3.38 6.74
N LEU A 2 6.49 -4.41 7.57
CA LEU A 2 6.88 -4.32 8.99
C LEU A 2 8.27 -3.69 9.20
N TYR A 3 9.27 -4.16 8.47
CA TYR A 3 10.63 -3.60 8.56
C TYR A 3 10.77 -2.19 7.95
N GLY A 4 9.81 -1.76 7.14
CA GLY A 4 9.78 -0.41 6.54
C GLY A 4 9.09 0.62 7.42
N LEU A 5 8.60 0.25 8.60
CA LEU A 5 7.86 1.12 9.51
C LEU A 5 6.63 1.78 8.83
N ILE A 6 5.94 1.00 7.98
CA ILE A 6 4.73 1.44 7.28
C ILE A 6 3.58 0.59 7.79
N ASP A 7 2.55 1.24 8.26
CA ASP A 7 1.31 0.58 8.69
C ASP A 7 0.53 0.07 7.48
N PHE A 8 -0.05 -1.12 7.58
CA PHE A 8 -0.76 -1.75 6.47
C PHE A 8 -1.74 -2.83 6.94
N ASP A 9 -2.75 -3.05 6.11
CA ASP A 9 -3.72 -4.14 6.28
C ASP A 9 -3.79 -5.01 5.02
N PHE A 10 -4.08 -6.29 5.20
CA PHE A 10 -4.47 -7.17 4.11
C PHE A 10 -5.99 -7.18 3.98
N ILE A 11 -6.47 -6.83 2.79
CA ILE A 11 -7.90 -6.79 2.51
C ILE A 11 -8.26 -7.96 1.59
N SER A 12 -9.19 -8.81 2.03
CA SER A 12 -9.69 -9.91 1.21
C SER A 12 -10.69 -9.39 0.18
N GLU A 13 -10.61 -9.87 -1.06
CA GLU A 13 -11.60 -9.58 -2.11
C GLU A 13 -13.04 -9.98 -1.73
N ALA A 14 -13.20 -10.97 -0.85
CA ALA A 14 -14.51 -11.39 -0.37
C ALA A 14 -15.23 -10.26 0.39
N VAL A 15 -14.48 -9.46 1.14
CA VAL A 15 -15.03 -8.34 1.92
C VAL A 15 -15.20 -7.09 1.06
N LEU A 16 -14.36 -6.93 0.02
CA LEU A 16 -14.42 -5.78 -0.89
C LEU A 16 -15.77 -5.64 -1.62
N GLY A 17 -16.46 -6.75 -1.87
CA GLY A 17 -17.75 -6.75 -2.58
C GLY A 17 -18.93 -6.23 -1.76
N GLU A 18 -18.81 -6.18 -0.44
CA GLU A 18 -19.90 -5.80 0.47
C GLU A 18 -20.00 -4.30 0.71
N GLU A 19 -18.94 -3.55 0.43
CA GLU A 19 -18.90 -2.11 0.62
C GLU A 19 -18.70 -1.35 -0.69
N THR A 20 -19.26 -0.17 -0.79
CA THR A 20 -19.10 0.71 -1.96
C THR A 20 -18.02 1.75 -1.70
N GLN A 21 -17.16 1.97 -2.69
CA GLN A 21 -16.23 3.11 -2.66
C GLN A 21 -17.02 4.40 -2.88
N PRO A 22 -16.97 5.39 -1.95
CA PRO A 22 -17.60 6.68 -2.18
C PRO A 22 -17.00 7.36 -3.42
N GLN A 23 -17.86 7.96 -4.23
CA GLN A 23 -17.40 8.67 -5.42
C GLN A 23 -16.62 9.93 -5.07
N GLY A 24 -15.54 10.19 -5.80
CA GLY A 24 -14.77 11.43 -5.70
C GLY A 24 -13.83 11.51 -4.49
N LEU A 25 -13.59 10.41 -3.78
CA LEU A 25 -12.60 10.35 -2.71
C LEU A 25 -11.32 9.68 -3.20
N ASP A 26 -10.20 10.37 -2.99
CA ASP A 26 -8.83 9.91 -3.22
C ASP A 26 -8.29 8.97 -2.13
N GLN A 27 -9.14 8.61 -1.17
CA GLN A 27 -8.86 7.64 -0.11
C GLN A 27 -9.73 6.40 -0.29
N PHE A 28 -9.12 5.22 -0.14
CA PHE A 28 -9.85 3.96 -0.17
C PHE A 28 -10.44 3.68 1.21
N ILE A 29 -11.75 3.47 1.27
CA ILE A 29 -12.48 3.30 2.54
C ILE A 29 -12.86 1.83 2.74
N MET A 30 -12.55 1.29 3.93
CA MET A 30 -12.98 -0.03 4.40
C MET A 30 -13.52 0.10 5.84
N GLY A 31 -14.82 0.01 6.02
CA GLY A 31 -15.43 0.29 7.31
C GLY A 31 -15.09 1.68 7.80
N GLU A 32 -14.42 1.77 8.94
CA GLU A 32 -13.93 3.03 9.51
C GLU A 32 -12.51 3.39 9.06
N MET A 33 -11.81 2.47 8.37
CA MET A 33 -10.42 2.67 7.95
C MET A 33 -10.34 3.41 6.60
N ARG A 34 -9.27 4.21 6.48
CA ARG A 34 -8.98 4.99 5.28
C ARG A 34 -7.55 4.76 4.84
N TYR A 35 -7.36 4.35 3.59
CA TYR A 35 -6.06 4.03 3.02
C TYR A 35 -5.69 5.05 1.95
N GLN A 36 -4.46 5.53 2.00
CA GLN A 36 -3.92 6.47 1.03
C GLN A 36 -3.40 5.77 -0.22
N VAL A 37 -2.96 4.52 -0.07
CA VAL A 37 -2.38 3.71 -1.14
C VAL A 37 -2.99 2.32 -1.10
N ILE A 38 -3.37 1.82 -2.27
CA ILE A 38 -3.73 0.41 -2.46
C ILE A 38 -2.66 -0.25 -3.32
N VAL A 39 -2.12 -1.35 -2.81
CA VAL A 39 -1.17 -2.19 -3.55
C VAL A 39 -1.87 -3.46 -3.98
N VAL A 40 -1.91 -3.70 -5.29
CA VAL A 40 -2.37 -4.95 -5.89
C VAL A 40 -1.13 -5.80 -6.16
N PRO A 41 -0.89 -6.87 -5.40
CA PRO A 41 0.24 -7.75 -5.63
C PRO A 41 0.02 -8.62 -6.87
N ASP A 42 1.07 -9.28 -7.33
CA ASP A 42 1.04 -10.25 -8.42
C ASP A 42 -0.10 -11.25 -8.24
N CYS A 43 -1.08 -11.24 -9.15
CA CYS A 43 -2.21 -12.16 -9.16
C CYS A 43 -2.74 -12.35 -10.59
N PHE A 44 -3.38 -13.48 -10.84
CA PHE A 44 -3.89 -13.83 -12.18
C PHE A 44 -5.23 -13.19 -12.50
N THR A 45 -6.11 -13.06 -11.51
CA THR A 45 -7.49 -12.65 -11.70
C THR A 45 -7.93 -11.74 -10.56
N LEU A 46 -8.79 -10.80 -10.88
CA LEU A 46 -9.55 -10.00 -9.92
C LEU A 46 -11.03 -10.37 -10.01
N ARG A 47 -11.77 -10.15 -8.93
CA ARG A 47 -13.23 -10.16 -8.99
C ARG A 47 -13.75 -8.90 -9.68
N GLU A 48 -14.88 -8.99 -10.36
CA GLU A 48 -15.53 -7.83 -10.98
C GLU A 48 -15.83 -6.73 -9.95
N SER A 49 -16.25 -7.10 -8.73
CA SER A 49 -16.49 -6.16 -7.62
C SER A 49 -15.21 -5.42 -7.20
N THR A 50 -14.09 -6.13 -7.09
CA THR A 50 -12.76 -5.57 -6.79
C THR A 50 -12.32 -4.60 -7.88
N TYR A 51 -12.41 -5.04 -9.15
CA TYR A 51 -12.06 -4.19 -10.29
C TYR A 51 -12.84 -2.86 -10.28
N LYS A 52 -14.18 -2.93 -10.12
CA LYS A 52 -15.02 -1.72 -10.09
C LYS A 52 -14.62 -0.76 -8.99
N ARG A 53 -14.30 -1.30 -7.83
CA ARG A 53 -13.92 -0.51 -6.67
C ARG A 53 -12.54 0.14 -6.80
N LEU A 54 -11.56 -0.62 -7.30
CA LEU A 54 -10.22 -0.11 -7.60
C LEU A 54 -10.27 0.96 -8.70
N LYS A 55 -11.11 0.75 -9.73
CA LYS A 55 -11.31 1.72 -10.80
C LYS A 55 -11.91 3.03 -10.28
N ALA A 56 -12.95 2.96 -9.45
CA ALA A 56 -13.56 4.14 -8.85
C ALA A 56 -12.56 4.93 -7.97
N PHE A 57 -11.73 4.23 -7.22
CA PHE A 57 -10.66 4.84 -6.43
C PHE A 57 -9.60 5.51 -7.30
N GLN A 58 -9.13 4.83 -8.35
CA GLN A 58 -8.16 5.40 -9.30
C GLN A 58 -8.71 6.62 -10.06
N GLU A 59 -9.97 6.56 -10.51
CA GLU A 59 -10.63 7.67 -11.21
C GLU A 59 -10.85 8.90 -10.29
N ALA A 60 -10.94 8.69 -8.99
CA ALA A 60 -11.00 9.75 -7.98
C ALA A 60 -9.62 10.36 -7.65
N GLY A 61 -8.54 9.89 -8.28
CA GLY A 61 -7.17 10.35 -8.01
C GLY A 61 -6.46 9.57 -6.91
N GLY A 62 -7.04 8.47 -6.43
CA GLY A 62 -6.44 7.61 -5.44
C GLY A 62 -5.18 6.90 -5.95
N ASN A 63 -4.25 6.64 -5.05
CA ASN A 63 -2.96 6.03 -5.39
C ASN A 63 -3.05 4.51 -5.43
N LEU A 64 -3.23 3.96 -6.64
CA LEU A 64 -3.27 2.53 -6.94
C LEU A 64 -1.95 2.08 -7.55
N VAL A 65 -1.37 1.02 -7.00
CA VAL A 65 -0.07 0.47 -7.40
C VAL A 65 -0.20 -1.00 -7.75
N PHE A 66 0.29 -1.39 -8.91
CA PHE A 66 0.46 -2.80 -9.28
C PHE A 66 1.90 -3.23 -8.99
N MET A 67 2.06 -4.32 -8.23
CA MET A 67 3.35 -4.86 -7.85
C MET A 67 3.53 -6.24 -8.48
N GLY A 68 4.39 -6.33 -9.51
CA GLY A 68 4.60 -7.53 -10.32
C GLY A 68 3.70 -7.58 -11.54
N ALA A 69 3.24 -8.78 -11.91
CA ALA A 69 2.40 -8.98 -13.08
C ALA A 69 1.00 -8.38 -12.91
N ILE A 70 0.49 -7.78 -13.98
CA ILE A 70 -0.86 -7.21 -14.02
C ILE A 70 -1.85 -8.34 -14.28
N PRO A 71 -2.97 -8.43 -13.52
CA PRO A 71 -4.01 -9.43 -13.76
C PRO A 71 -4.60 -9.33 -15.16
N GLU A 72 -4.69 -10.46 -15.85
CA GLU A 72 -5.26 -10.54 -17.21
C GLU A 72 -6.73 -11.01 -17.21
N TYR A 73 -7.29 -11.37 -16.05
CA TYR A 73 -8.61 -11.98 -15.95
C TYR A 73 -9.47 -11.23 -14.93
N ILE A 74 -10.78 -11.15 -15.23
CA ILE A 74 -11.82 -10.75 -14.29
C ILE A 74 -12.79 -11.92 -14.15
N ASP A 75 -13.05 -12.36 -12.91
CA ASP A 75 -13.88 -13.54 -12.59
C ASP A 75 -13.47 -14.79 -13.41
N GLY A 76 -12.15 -14.95 -13.69
CA GLY A 76 -11.61 -16.05 -14.48
C GLY A 76 -11.78 -15.92 -16.01
N VAL A 77 -12.34 -14.83 -16.51
CA VAL A 77 -12.49 -14.55 -17.94
C VAL A 77 -11.43 -13.52 -18.35
N LYS A 78 -10.73 -13.78 -19.47
CA LYS A 78 -9.72 -12.85 -19.99
C LYS A 78 -10.35 -11.50 -20.31
N ASP A 79 -9.76 -10.41 -19.79
CA ASP A 79 -10.32 -9.07 -19.89
C ASP A 79 -9.22 -8.01 -19.92
N SER A 80 -9.27 -7.09 -20.89
CA SER A 80 -8.25 -6.02 -21.03
C SER A 80 -8.45 -4.83 -20.08
N ARG A 81 -9.60 -4.73 -19.44
CA ARG A 81 -9.95 -3.57 -18.60
C ARG A 81 -8.98 -3.35 -17.45
N VAL A 82 -8.40 -4.42 -16.89
CA VAL A 82 -7.39 -4.28 -15.80
C VAL A 82 -6.10 -3.70 -16.36
N SER A 83 -5.65 -4.18 -17.52
CA SER A 83 -4.45 -3.64 -18.18
C SER A 83 -4.62 -2.15 -18.53
N GLU A 84 -5.77 -1.77 -19.07
CA GLU A 84 -6.09 -0.37 -19.40
C GLU A 84 -6.12 0.53 -18.14
N MET A 85 -6.58 0.00 -17.01
CA MET A 85 -6.53 0.70 -15.73
C MET A 85 -5.08 0.81 -15.21
N ALA A 86 -4.31 -0.27 -15.32
CA ALA A 86 -2.93 -0.33 -14.85
C ALA A 86 -1.98 0.62 -15.62
N GLU A 87 -2.25 0.91 -16.89
CA GLU A 87 -1.51 1.92 -17.67
C GLU A 87 -1.56 3.32 -17.06
N LYS A 88 -2.60 3.61 -16.27
CA LYS A 88 -2.79 4.89 -15.56
C LYS A 88 -2.32 4.87 -14.11
N CYS A 89 -1.77 3.75 -13.67
CA CYS A 89 -1.34 3.50 -12.31
C CYS A 89 0.17 3.33 -12.23
N SER A 90 0.72 3.42 -11.03
CA SER A 90 2.11 3.05 -10.79
C SER A 90 2.30 1.55 -10.89
N GLN A 91 3.39 1.14 -11.52
CA GLN A 91 3.80 -0.25 -11.64
C GLN A 91 5.20 -0.40 -11.04
N ILE A 92 5.38 -1.36 -10.17
CA ILE A 92 6.65 -1.63 -9.50
C ILE A 92 6.99 -3.11 -9.58
N ASP A 93 8.27 -3.43 -9.46
CA ASP A 93 8.73 -4.81 -9.44
C ASP A 93 8.21 -5.56 -8.20
N TYR A 94 8.00 -6.88 -8.35
CA TYR A 94 7.62 -7.74 -7.22
C TYR A 94 8.82 -7.97 -6.28
N SER A 95 9.20 -6.93 -5.57
CA SER A 95 10.29 -6.98 -4.58
C SER A 95 9.98 -6.11 -3.36
N CYS A 96 10.51 -6.52 -2.22
CA CYS A 96 10.39 -5.75 -0.98
C CYS A 96 11.04 -4.37 -1.11
N GLU A 97 12.16 -4.28 -1.80
CA GLU A 97 12.90 -3.04 -2.03
C GLU A 97 12.08 -2.04 -2.86
N SER A 98 11.53 -2.46 -4.00
CA SER A 98 10.68 -1.62 -4.85
C SER A 98 9.47 -1.10 -4.10
N LEU A 99 8.82 -1.97 -3.31
CA LEU A 99 7.67 -1.59 -2.50
C LEU A 99 8.03 -0.58 -1.42
N LEU A 100 9.10 -0.81 -0.67
CA LEU A 100 9.53 0.12 0.39
C LEU A 100 9.99 1.46 -0.17
N ASN A 101 10.71 1.47 -1.29
CA ASN A 101 11.12 2.70 -1.97
C ASN A 101 9.90 3.49 -2.46
N TYR A 102 8.90 2.82 -3.02
CA TYR A 102 7.67 3.47 -3.46
C TYR A 102 6.89 4.09 -2.29
N LEU A 103 6.79 3.36 -1.18
CA LEU A 103 6.03 3.78 0.00
C LEU A 103 6.79 4.71 0.95
N GLU A 104 8.06 5.03 0.66
CA GLU A 104 8.89 5.89 1.52
C GLU A 104 8.24 7.24 1.84
N VAL A 105 7.54 7.82 0.87
CA VAL A 105 6.86 9.13 1.00
C VAL A 105 5.68 9.09 1.98
N TYR A 106 5.13 7.91 2.24
CA TYR A 106 4.01 7.69 3.17
C TYR A 106 4.46 7.29 4.57
N ARG A 107 5.75 7.15 4.79
CA ARG A 107 6.28 6.86 6.11
C ARG A 107 6.21 8.10 6.98
N SER A 108 5.47 8.00 8.08
CA SER A 108 5.28 9.08 9.04
C SER A 108 6.25 9.03 10.21
N VAL A 109 6.88 7.86 10.45
CA VAL A 109 7.75 7.63 11.60
C VAL A 109 9.02 6.92 11.18
N ASP A 110 10.15 7.38 11.71
CA ASP A 110 11.44 6.71 11.64
C ASP A 110 11.97 6.42 13.04
N ILE A 111 12.71 5.32 13.17
CA ILE A 111 13.37 4.95 14.41
C ILE A 111 14.88 5.09 14.20
N PHE A 112 15.50 5.91 15.01
CA PHE A 112 16.93 6.13 14.99
C PHE A 112 17.57 5.62 16.29
N THR A 113 18.72 4.94 16.16
CA THR A 113 19.60 4.66 17.29
C THR A 113 20.62 5.77 17.39
N ARG A 114 20.71 6.42 18.55
CA ARG A 114 21.78 7.36 18.84
C ARG A 114 22.80 6.66 19.74
N GLN A 115 24.04 6.50 19.26
CA GLN A 115 25.16 6.14 20.12
C GLN A 115 25.52 7.38 20.95
N ALA A 116 25.06 7.44 22.19
CA ALA A 116 25.66 8.29 23.20
C ALA A 116 26.74 7.47 23.90
N GLU A 117 27.87 8.07 24.27
CA GLU A 117 28.99 7.39 24.91
C GLU A 117 28.51 6.41 26.00
N GLY A 118 28.53 5.11 25.68
CA GLY A 118 28.24 4.00 26.58
C GLY A 118 26.79 3.63 26.84
N ILE A 119 25.81 4.25 26.17
CA ILE A 119 24.38 3.91 26.32
C ILE A 119 23.72 3.94 24.93
N ASP A 120 23.17 2.80 24.48
CA ASP A 120 22.27 2.74 23.32
C ASP A 120 20.92 3.32 23.72
N ALA A 121 20.71 4.59 23.40
CA ALA A 121 19.40 5.21 23.56
C ALA A 121 18.65 5.15 22.22
N THR A 122 17.56 4.42 22.22
CA THR A 122 16.65 4.38 21.08
C THR A 122 15.57 5.44 21.25
N ARG A 123 15.41 6.30 20.26
CA ARG A 123 14.41 7.35 20.27
C ARG A 123 13.52 7.22 19.04
N ILE A 124 12.22 7.24 19.24
CA ILE A 124 11.22 7.34 18.17
C ILE A 124 11.06 8.84 17.87
N VAL A 125 11.35 9.25 16.64
CA VAL A 125 11.26 10.65 16.22
C VAL A 125 10.63 10.76 14.84
N GLN A 126 9.91 11.84 14.62
CA GLN A 126 9.58 12.25 13.27
C GLN A 126 10.88 12.72 12.61
N LYS A 127 11.26 12.05 11.54
CA LYS A 127 12.34 12.31 10.58
C LYS A 127 13.39 13.35 11.04
N GLU A 128 14.26 12.95 11.98
CA GLU A 128 15.41 13.74 12.44
C GLU A 128 16.72 13.02 12.08
N GLU A 129 17.84 13.72 12.19
CA GLU A 129 19.17 13.17 11.93
C GLU A 129 19.56 12.08 12.93
N GLY A 130 19.98 10.91 12.44
CA GLY A 130 20.43 9.76 13.24
C GLY A 130 20.67 8.53 12.38
N ILE A 131 21.11 7.43 12.99
CA ILE A 131 21.23 6.14 12.32
C ILE A 131 19.90 5.42 12.44
N ARG A 132 19.27 5.17 11.30
CA ARG A 132 18.02 4.42 11.21
C ARG A 132 18.21 2.97 11.65
N THR A 133 17.26 2.42 12.41
CA THR A 133 17.25 1.01 12.79
C THR A 133 15.93 0.33 12.38
N ASP A 134 16.05 -0.87 11.84
CA ASP A 134 14.93 -1.74 11.49
C ASP A 134 14.69 -2.82 12.57
N ASN A 135 15.43 -2.78 13.67
CA ASN A 135 15.38 -3.80 14.73
C ASN A 135 14.24 -3.60 15.75
N MET A 136 13.40 -2.58 15.56
CA MET A 136 12.28 -2.29 16.45
C MET A 136 10.95 -2.32 15.72
N PHE A 137 9.94 -2.85 16.39
CA PHE A 137 8.56 -2.83 15.94
C PHE A 137 7.77 -1.82 16.77
N TYR A 138 6.95 -1.01 16.12
CA TYR A 138 6.03 -0.10 16.80
C TYR A 138 4.69 -0.11 16.11
N GLN A 139 3.66 0.29 16.82
CA GLN A 139 2.32 0.51 16.28
C GLN A 139 1.84 1.89 16.73
N ILE A 140 1.40 2.69 15.77
CA ILE A 140 0.71 3.96 16.02
C ILE A 140 -0.80 3.68 15.93
N ARG A 141 -1.54 4.06 16.94
CA ARG A 141 -3.01 3.98 16.97
C ARG A 141 -3.60 5.37 16.96
#